data_628956078245d7bcdf8a88f509f37bc0
#
_entry.id   628956078245d7bcdf8a88f509f37bc0
#
_cell.length_a   1.000
_cell.length_b   1.000
_cell.length_c   1.000
_cell.angle_alpha   90.00
_cell.angle_beta   90.00
_cell.angle_gamma   90.00
#
_symmetry.space_group_name_H-M   'P 1'
#
loop_
_entity.id
_entity.type
_entity.pdbx_description
1 polymer ?
#
loop_
_entity_poly.entity_id
_entity_poly.type
_entity_poly.pdbx_seq_one_letter_code
_entity_poly.pdbx_strand_id
1 'polypeptide(L)'
;RRSSDLFADQMQEQLSHFCVRLMQDSQTPTNASTLNSLIRVMDELESVTDSCYNLAMLNQRRYSNGWTFDEEMDKEMRTYQDLVQEFLYYVRDRMDRTLTKAEMQKANEFEAQVNSWRTSLSARIQDRLSEGEGDVKAELLLLEKVRHLEHIGDYCTNIAEAYHMAVKHTPVLQKRSTKSAQALA
;
A
#
# COMPACT_ATOMS: atom_id res chain seq x y z
N ARG A 1 19.70 -0.99 8.33
CA ARG A 1 18.41 -0.26 8.29
C ARG A 1 18.68 1.20 8.02
N ARG A 2 18.05 1.78 7.01
CA ARG A 2 18.21 3.21 6.71
C ARG A 2 17.34 4.04 7.66
N SER A 3 17.72 5.31 7.86
CA SER A 3 17.05 6.20 8.81
C SER A 3 15.54 6.41 8.54
N SER A 4 15.08 6.29 7.28
CA SER A 4 13.66 6.43 6.92
C SER A 4 12.80 5.25 7.38
N ASP A 5 13.30 4.03 7.29
CA ASP A 5 12.66 2.80 7.76
C ASP A 5 12.53 2.84 9.30
N LEU A 6 13.63 3.11 9.99
CA LEU A 6 13.64 3.29 11.44
C LEU A 6 12.69 4.43 11.91
N PHE A 7 12.53 5.47 11.11
CA PHE A 7 11.63 6.57 11.44
C PHE A 7 10.16 6.17 11.33
N ALA A 8 9.78 5.37 10.31
CA ALA A 8 8.44 4.85 10.16
C ALA A 8 8.08 3.91 11.31
N ASP A 9 8.96 2.96 11.68
CA ASP A 9 8.81 2.07 12.83
C ASP A 9 8.57 2.86 14.13
N GLN A 10 9.40 3.87 14.38
CA GLN A 10 9.29 4.69 15.60
C GLN A 10 7.99 5.51 15.64
N MET A 11 7.57 6.06 14.50
CA MET A 11 6.29 6.77 14.41
C MET A 11 5.12 5.83 14.68
N GLN A 12 5.10 4.67 14.05
CA GLN A 12 4.06 3.66 14.22
C GLN A 12 3.96 3.25 15.71
N GLU A 13 5.08 2.93 16.36
CA GLU A 13 5.13 2.56 17.78
C GLU A 13 4.60 3.68 18.70
N GLN A 14 5.05 4.91 18.50
CA GLN A 14 4.64 6.06 19.31
C GLN A 14 3.14 6.38 19.15
N LEU A 15 2.63 6.35 17.92
CA LEU A 15 1.23 6.61 17.63
C LEU A 15 0.33 5.48 18.15
N SER A 16 0.76 4.22 18.03
CA SER A 16 0.03 3.07 18.59
C SER A 16 -0.05 3.15 20.11
N HIS A 17 1.05 3.45 20.80
CA HIS A 17 1.05 3.68 22.25
C HIS A 17 0.15 4.85 22.65
N PHE A 18 0.11 5.92 21.86
CA PHE A 18 -0.79 7.05 22.12
C PHE A 18 -2.26 6.64 21.97
N CYS A 19 -2.61 5.91 20.91
CA CYS A 19 -3.97 5.40 20.71
C CYS A 19 -4.39 4.43 21.82
N VAL A 20 -3.52 3.52 22.25
CA VAL A 20 -3.81 2.60 23.38
C VAL A 20 -4.09 3.37 24.68
N ARG A 21 -3.32 4.42 24.99
CA ARG A 21 -3.60 5.28 26.15
C ARG A 21 -4.95 6.00 26.04
N LEU A 22 -5.27 6.52 24.86
CA LEU A 22 -6.59 7.12 24.63
C LEU A 22 -7.74 6.12 24.77
N MET A 23 -7.53 4.85 24.43
CA MET A 23 -8.53 3.80 24.65
C MET A 23 -8.80 3.54 26.13
N GLN A 24 -7.77 3.60 26.96
CA GLN A 24 -7.91 3.42 28.43
C GLN A 24 -8.74 4.54 29.05
N ASP A 25 -8.61 5.76 28.54
CA ASP A 25 -9.35 6.94 29.01
C ASP A 25 -10.73 7.07 28.33
N SER A 26 -10.95 6.37 27.22
CA SER A 26 -12.17 6.47 26.40
C SER A 26 -13.27 5.53 26.90
N GLN A 27 -14.39 6.09 27.30
CA GLN A 27 -15.50 5.32 27.88
C GLN A 27 -16.56 4.89 26.85
N THR A 28 -16.39 5.19 25.55
CA THR A 28 -17.39 4.83 24.54
C THR A 28 -16.87 3.76 23.58
N PRO A 29 -17.68 2.70 23.30
CA PRO A 29 -17.31 1.66 22.31
C PRO A 29 -16.96 2.21 20.92
N THR A 30 -17.60 3.29 20.52
CA THR A 30 -17.37 3.97 19.25
C THR A 30 -15.97 4.55 19.15
N ASN A 31 -15.47 5.20 20.20
CA ASN A 31 -14.12 5.74 20.24
C ASN A 31 -13.06 4.63 20.18
N ALA A 32 -13.27 3.54 20.92
CA ALA A 32 -12.37 2.38 20.89
C ALA A 32 -12.30 1.75 19.47
N SER A 33 -13.45 1.61 18.79
CA SER A 33 -13.48 1.10 17.41
C SER A 33 -12.73 2.01 16.43
N THR A 34 -12.91 3.33 16.56
CA THR A 34 -12.18 4.31 15.75
C THR A 34 -10.68 4.24 15.97
N LEU A 35 -10.24 4.18 17.24
CA LEU A 35 -8.82 4.08 17.58
C LEU A 35 -8.20 2.78 17.07
N ASN A 36 -8.90 1.64 17.16
CA ASN A 36 -8.46 0.38 16.57
C ASN A 36 -8.26 0.47 15.05
N SER A 37 -9.20 1.12 14.35
CA SER A 37 -9.08 1.33 12.90
C SER A 37 -7.89 2.22 12.55
N LEU A 38 -7.60 3.25 13.36
CA LEU A 38 -6.43 4.11 13.16
C LEU A 38 -5.11 3.37 13.43
N ILE A 39 -5.06 2.50 14.45
CA ILE A 39 -3.90 1.63 14.68
C ILE A 39 -3.66 0.75 13.46
N ARG A 40 -4.72 0.11 12.92
CA ARG A 40 -4.59 -0.69 11.70
C ARG A 40 -4.05 0.12 10.53
N VAL A 41 -4.52 1.35 10.31
CA VAL A 41 -3.97 2.23 9.27
C VAL A 41 -2.48 2.49 9.46
N MET A 42 -2.02 2.70 10.70
CA MET A 42 -0.60 2.93 10.99
C MET A 42 0.25 1.69 10.71
N ASP A 43 -0.23 0.50 11.06
CA ASP A 43 0.44 -0.77 10.80
C ASP A 43 0.56 -1.03 9.28
N GLU A 44 -0.49 -0.75 8.51
CA GLU A 44 -0.45 -0.89 7.05
C GLU A 44 0.47 0.14 6.38
N LEU A 45 0.54 1.37 6.89
CA LEU A 45 1.48 2.40 6.39
C LEU A 45 2.94 2.02 6.66
N GLU A 46 3.25 1.44 7.81
CA GLU A 46 4.57 0.88 8.10
C GLU A 46 4.91 -0.25 7.10
N SER A 47 3.98 -1.17 6.88
CA SER A 47 4.12 -2.27 5.92
C SER A 47 4.33 -1.80 4.47
N VAL A 48 3.71 -0.67 4.07
CA VAL A 48 4.02 -0.01 2.78
C VAL A 48 5.47 0.47 2.74
N THR A 49 5.96 1.10 3.81
CA THR A 49 7.36 1.59 3.89
C THR A 49 8.36 0.44 3.82
N ASP A 50 8.10 -0.66 4.52
CA ASP A 50 8.92 -1.87 4.47
C ASP A 50 8.98 -2.45 3.05
N SER A 51 7.84 -2.53 2.36
CA SER A 51 7.81 -3.01 0.97
C SER A 51 8.56 -2.08 0.01
N CYS A 52 8.44 -0.75 0.19
CA CYS A 52 9.22 0.23 -0.57
C CYS A 52 10.73 0.10 -0.31
N TYR A 53 11.15 -0.13 0.93
CA TYR A 53 12.54 -0.40 1.27
C TYR A 53 13.04 -1.66 0.58
N ASN A 54 12.28 -2.75 0.64
CA ASN A 54 12.64 -4.00 -0.03
C ASN A 54 12.77 -3.84 -1.55
N LEU A 55 11.84 -3.10 -2.20
CA LEU A 55 11.94 -2.76 -3.62
C LEU A 55 13.22 -1.97 -3.95
N ALA A 56 13.61 -1.02 -3.09
CA ALA A 56 14.85 -0.27 -3.26
C ALA A 56 16.08 -1.19 -3.15
N MET A 57 16.09 -2.13 -2.21
CA MET A 57 17.17 -3.12 -2.04
C MET A 57 17.25 -4.09 -3.22
N LEU A 58 16.11 -4.53 -3.75
CA LEU A 58 16.06 -5.37 -4.96
C LEU A 58 16.60 -4.61 -6.18
N ASN A 59 16.27 -3.33 -6.34
CA ASN A 59 16.84 -2.50 -7.40
C ASN A 59 18.36 -2.32 -7.23
N GLN A 60 18.84 -2.06 -6.01
CA GLN A 60 20.28 -1.99 -5.73
C GLN A 60 20.99 -3.30 -6.10
N ARG A 61 20.39 -4.44 -5.74
CA ARG A 61 20.93 -5.77 -6.06
C ARG A 61 20.98 -6.02 -7.56
N ARG A 62 19.93 -5.60 -8.32
CA ARG A 62 19.92 -5.66 -9.79
C ARG A 62 21.12 -4.91 -10.37
N TYR A 63 21.32 -3.65 -9.98
CA TYR A 63 22.42 -2.83 -10.50
C TYR A 63 23.78 -3.38 -10.11
N SER A 64 23.97 -3.82 -8.86
CA SER A 64 25.24 -4.36 -8.38
C SER A 64 25.67 -5.63 -9.08
N ASN A 65 24.74 -6.43 -9.59
CA ASN A 65 25.02 -7.67 -10.32
C ASN A 65 24.98 -7.47 -11.85
N GLY A 66 24.68 -6.29 -12.35
CA GLY A 66 24.58 -5.99 -13.77
C GLY A 66 23.45 -6.75 -14.49
N TRP A 67 22.41 -7.19 -13.76
CA TRP A 67 21.29 -7.90 -14.36
C TRP A 67 20.43 -6.98 -15.22
N THR A 68 20.23 -7.38 -16.47
CA THR A 68 19.39 -6.70 -17.45
C THR A 68 18.20 -7.58 -17.80
N PHE A 69 17.07 -6.96 -18.09
CA PHE A 69 15.88 -7.61 -18.60
C PHE A 69 15.64 -7.14 -20.03
N ASP A 70 14.85 -7.87 -20.80
CA ASP A 70 14.39 -7.40 -22.10
C ASP A 70 13.52 -6.15 -21.95
N GLU A 71 13.44 -5.39 -23.04
CA GLU A 71 12.72 -4.11 -23.06
C GLU A 71 11.23 -4.26 -22.74
N GLU A 72 10.63 -5.36 -23.15
CA GLU A 72 9.21 -5.66 -22.93
C GLU A 72 8.95 -5.90 -21.45
N MET A 73 9.75 -6.75 -20.78
CA MET A 73 9.65 -7.01 -19.34
C MET A 73 9.88 -5.73 -18.53
N ASP A 74 10.89 -4.93 -18.88
CA ASP A 74 11.14 -3.65 -18.20
C ASP A 74 9.98 -2.66 -18.37
N LYS A 75 9.31 -2.65 -19.52
CA LYS A 75 8.11 -1.82 -19.78
C LYS A 75 6.90 -2.30 -18.97
N GLU A 76 6.65 -3.59 -18.94
CA GLU A 76 5.55 -4.17 -18.17
C GLU A 76 5.74 -3.93 -16.67
N MET A 77 6.95 -4.14 -16.16
CA MET A 77 7.29 -3.85 -14.76
C MET A 77 7.10 -2.37 -14.40
N ARG A 78 7.45 -1.45 -15.31
CA ARG A 78 7.16 -0.02 -15.12
C ARG A 78 5.67 0.26 -15.08
N THR A 79 4.91 -0.29 -16.02
CA THR A 79 3.44 -0.12 -16.05
C THR A 79 2.79 -0.62 -14.75
N TYR A 80 3.27 -1.77 -14.24
CA TYR A 80 2.78 -2.31 -12.96
C TYR A 80 3.16 -1.42 -11.78
N GLN A 81 4.38 -0.89 -11.74
CA GLN A 81 4.82 0.06 -10.71
C GLN A 81 3.99 1.35 -10.73
N ASP A 82 3.73 1.89 -11.91
CA ASP A 82 2.93 3.12 -12.09
C ASP A 82 1.49 2.90 -11.58
N LEU A 83 0.89 1.74 -11.88
CA LEU A 83 -0.44 1.38 -11.37
C LEU A 83 -0.48 1.34 -9.83
N VAL A 84 0.50 0.68 -9.20
CA VAL A 84 0.57 0.59 -7.73
C VAL A 84 0.82 1.97 -7.11
N GLN A 85 1.65 2.80 -7.74
CA GLN A 85 1.89 4.18 -7.30
C GLN A 85 0.62 5.04 -7.43
N GLU A 86 -0.12 4.90 -8.53
CA GLU A 86 -1.40 5.59 -8.72
C GLU A 86 -2.40 5.19 -7.64
N PHE A 87 -2.48 3.89 -7.31
CA PHE A 87 -3.34 3.41 -6.24
C PHE A 87 -2.95 3.99 -4.87
N LEU A 88 -1.66 4.00 -4.54
CA LEU A 88 -1.16 4.59 -3.30
C LEU A 88 -1.51 6.09 -3.20
N TYR A 89 -1.33 6.85 -4.27
CA TYR A 89 -1.70 8.25 -4.31
C TYR A 89 -3.23 8.45 -4.24
N TYR A 90 -3.99 7.57 -4.88
CA TYR A 90 -5.44 7.58 -4.78
C TYR A 90 -5.93 7.46 -3.34
N VAL A 91 -5.36 6.55 -2.56
CA VAL A 91 -5.69 6.36 -1.13
C VAL A 91 -5.20 7.55 -0.31
N ARG A 92 -3.93 7.95 -0.46
CA ARG A 92 -3.34 9.10 0.25
C ARG A 92 -4.19 10.36 0.14
N ASP A 93 -4.62 10.70 -1.07
CA ASP A 93 -5.34 11.95 -1.35
C ASP A 93 -6.77 11.94 -0.79
N ARG A 94 -7.21 10.83 -0.20
CA ARG A 94 -8.53 10.63 0.38
C ARG A 94 -8.53 10.35 1.89
N MET A 95 -7.37 10.38 2.51
CA MET A 95 -7.23 10.15 3.95
C MET A 95 -7.68 11.32 4.83
N ASP A 96 -8.18 12.41 4.25
CA ASP A 96 -8.70 13.58 4.99
C ASP A 96 -10.22 13.49 5.27
N ARG A 97 -10.93 12.52 4.67
CA ARG A 97 -12.39 12.37 4.73
C ARG A 97 -12.86 10.94 4.52
N THR A 98 -14.13 10.68 4.85
CA THR A 98 -14.75 9.38 4.56
C THR A 98 -14.83 9.13 3.06
N LEU A 99 -14.43 7.94 2.62
CA LEU A 99 -14.63 7.51 1.25
C LEU A 99 -16.10 7.26 0.94
N THR A 100 -16.55 7.71 -0.21
CA THR A 100 -17.86 7.38 -0.75
C THR A 100 -17.89 5.92 -1.25
N LYS A 101 -19.11 5.39 -1.49
CA LYS A 101 -19.26 4.07 -2.11
C LYS A 101 -18.53 3.95 -3.46
N ALA A 102 -18.60 4.99 -4.29
CA ALA A 102 -17.94 5.01 -5.59
C ALA A 102 -16.41 5.01 -5.44
N GLU A 103 -15.87 5.70 -4.44
CA GLU A 103 -14.44 5.72 -4.17
C GLU A 103 -13.96 4.39 -3.59
N MET A 104 -14.73 3.74 -2.72
CA MET A 104 -14.41 2.37 -2.28
C MET A 104 -14.45 1.37 -3.43
N GLN A 105 -15.44 1.49 -4.32
CA GLN A 105 -15.49 0.65 -5.52
C GLN A 105 -14.27 0.88 -6.42
N LYS A 106 -13.82 2.13 -6.57
CA LYS A 106 -12.61 2.46 -7.34
C LYS A 106 -11.35 1.88 -6.70
N ALA A 107 -11.23 1.87 -5.36
CA ALA A 107 -10.15 1.19 -4.66
C ALA A 107 -10.13 -0.32 -4.96
N ASN A 108 -11.29 -0.98 -4.93
CA ASN A 108 -11.41 -2.41 -5.29
C ASN A 108 -11.06 -2.67 -6.78
N GLU A 109 -11.35 -1.72 -7.67
CA GLU A 109 -10.94 -1.81 -9.09
C GLU A 109 -9.43 -1.72 -9.25
N PHE A 110 -8.74 -0.87 -8.48
CA PHE A 110 -7.28 -0.83 -8.42
C PHE A 110 -6.70 -2.14 -7.93
N GLU A 111 -7.20 -2.67 -6.82
CA GLU A 111 -6.78 -3.97 -6.27
C GLU A 111 -6.94 -5.09 -7.29
N ALA A 112 -8.09 -5.17 -7.96
CA ALA A 112 -8.33 -6.17 -9.00
C ALA A 112 -7.33 -6.06 -10.16
N GLN A 113 -6.96 -4.84 -10.57
CA GLN A 113 -5.95 -4.61 -11.59
C GLN A 113 -4.55 -5.03 -11.12
N VAL A 114 -4.17 -4.66 -9.87
CA VAL A 114 -2.89 -5.06 -9.25
C VAL A 114 -2.78 -6.58 -9.22
N ASN A 115 -3.82 -7.28 -8.78
CA ASN A 115 -3.88 -8.75 -8.73
C ASN A 115 -3.80 -9.40 -10.12
N SER A 116 -4.44 -8.80 -11.14
CA SER A 116 -4.35 -9.25 -12.53
C SER A 116 -2.92 -9.13 -13.06
N TRP A 117 -2.28 -7.99 -12.85
CA TRP A 117 -0.89 -7.76 -13.24
C TRP A 117 0.07 -8.73 -12.54
N ARG A 118 -0.07 -8.89 -11.22
CA ARG A 118 0.71 -9.88 -10.45
C ARG A 118 0.62 -11.26 -11.07
N THR A 119 -0.59 -11.72 -11.36
CA THR A 119 -0.81 -13.06 -11.92
C THR A 119 -0.17 -13.21 -13.29
N SER A 120 -0.37 -12.25 -14.19
CA SER A 120 0.19 -12.25 -15.53
C SER A 120 1.72 -12.23 -15.53
N LEU A 121 2.32 -11.30 -14.77
CA LEU A 121 3.78 -11.18 -14.69
C LEU A 121 4.42 -12.40 -14.04
N SER A 122 3.82 -12.95 -12.97
CA SER A 122 4.34 -14.15 -12.31
C SER A 122 4.32 -15.37 -13.22
N ALA A 123 3.25 -15.56 -13.99
CA ALA A 123 3.16 -16.66 -14.95
C ALA A 123 4.23 -16.52 -16.04
N ARG A 124 4.37 -15.34 -16.63
CA ARG A 124 5.37 -15.08 -17.67
C ARG A 124 6.81 -15.30 -17.17
N ILE A 125 7.14 -14.85 -15.96
CA ILE A 125 8.46 -15.07 -15.36
C ILE A 125 8.70 -16.57 -15.11
N GLN A 126 7.68 -17.31 -14.65
CA GLN A 126 7.78 -18.76 -14.44
C GLN A 126 7.97 -19.52 -15.75
N ASP A 127 7.28 -19.11 -16.84
CA ASP A 127 7.45 -19.71 -18.17
C ASP A 127 8.89 -19.51 -18.65
N ARG A 128 9.46 -18.30 -18.56
CA ARG A 128 10.86 -18.00 -18.89
C ARG A 128 11.85 -18.85 -18.08
N LEU A 129 11.59 -19.02 -16.78
CA LEU A 129 12.42 -19.90 -15.93
C LEU A 129 12.37 -21.36 -16.39
N SER A 130 11.18 -21.84 -16.80
CA SER A 130 10.98 -23.22 -17.25
C SER A 130 11.62 -23.49 -18.61
N GLU A 131 11.69 -22.50 -19.47
CA GLU A 131 12.32 -22.54 -20.80
C GLU A 131 13.84 -22.33 -20.75
N GLY A 132 14.37 -22.01 -19.57
CA GLY A 132 15.80 -21.74 -19.37
C GLY A 132 16.27 -20.40 -19.94
N GLU A 133 15.32 -19.48 -20.13
CA GLU A 133 15.61 -18.14 -20.60
C GLU A 133 16.06 -17.21 -19.47
N GLY A 134 17.12 -16.45 -19.74
CA GLY A 134 17.65 -15.45 -18.80
C GLY A 134 18.47 -16.02 -17.63
N ASP A 135 18.85 -15.13 -16.72
CA ASP A 135 19.55 -15.49 -15.47
C ASP A 135 18.50 -15.82 -14.39
N VAL A 136 18.55 -17.06 -13.85
CA VAL A 136 17.62 -17.53 -12.81
C VAL A 136 17.53 -16.58 -11.62
N LYS A 137 18.66 -15.97 -11.20
CA LYS A 137 18.68 -15.04 -10.06
C LYS A 137 18.00 -13.72 -10.41
N ALA A 138 18.13 -13.28 -11.66
CA ALA A 138 17.46 -12.08 -12.16
C ALA A 138 15.93 -12.30 -12.25
N GLU A 139 15.51 -13.45 -12.76
CA GLU A 139 14.07 -13.80 -12.83
C GLU A 139 13.45 -13.94 -11.44
N LEU A 140 14.14 -14.57 -10.49
CA LEU A 140 13.69 -14.64 -9.08
C LEU A 140 13.59 -13.24 -8.44
N LEU A 141 14.50 -12.32 -8.76
CA LEU A 141 14.41 -10.94 -8.30
C LEU A 141 13.17 -10.24 -8.85
N LEU A 142 12.79 -10.50 -10.10
CA LEU A 142 11.54 -9.97 -10.67
C LEU A 142 10.31 -10.49 -9.92
N LEU A 143 10.26 -11.79 -9.60
CA LEU A 143 9.17 -12.36 -8.80
C LEU A 143 9.06 -11.70 -7.42
N GLU A 144 10.20 -11.45 -6.76
CA GLU A 144 10.21 -10.72 -5.48
C GLU A 144 9.69 -9.28 -5.63
N LYS A 145 10.07 -8.59 -6.72
CA LYS A 145 9.54 -7.23 -7.01
C LYS A 145 8.04 -7.25 -7.24
N VAL A 146 7.53 -8.21 -8.05
CA VAL A 146 6.10 -8.37 -8.31
C VAL A 146 5.33 -8.58 -7.01
N ARG A 147 5.85 -9.42 -6.10
CA ARG A 147 5.24 -9.67 -4.80
C ARG A 147 5.19 -8.42 -3.91
N HIS A 148 6.27 -7.65 -3.82
CA HIS A 148 6.28 -6.43 -3.00
C HIS A 148 5.34 -5.35 -3.55
N LEU A 149 5.19 -5.26 -4.87
CA LEU A 149 4.22 -4.35 -5.50
C LEU A 149 2.77 -4.76 -5.18
N GLU A 150 2.47 -6.06 -5.24
CA GLU A 150 1.16 -6.58 -4.85
C GLU A 150 0.86 -6.31 -3.37
N HIS A 151 1.81 -6.56 -2.47
CA HIS A 151 1.64 -6.25 -1.05
C HIS A 151 1.31 -4.77 -0.81
N ILE A 152 1.95 -3.84 -1.55
CA ILE A 152 1.61 -2.41 -1.45
C ILE A 152 0.15 -2.17 -1.89
N GLY A 153 -0.33 -2.85 -2.92
CA GLY A 153 -1.72 -2.80 -3.35
C GLY A 153 -2.69 -3.30 -2.27
N ASP A 154 -2.38 -4.44 -1.65
CA ASP A 154 -3.17 -5.01 -0.54
C ASP A 154 -3.22 -4.05 0.65
N TYR A 155 -2.08 -3.46 1.03
CA TYR A 155 -2.02 -2.46 2.10
C TYR A 155 -2.84 -1.21 1.76
N CYS A 156 -2.84 -0.76 0.51
CA CYS A 156 -3.69 0.35 0.06
C CYS A 156 -5.18 0.05 0.25
N THR A 157 -5.64 -1.16 -0.08
CA THR A 157 -7.01 -1.61 0.16
C THR A 157 -7.33 -1.63 1.65
N ASN A 158 -6.45 -2.23 2.45
CA ASN A 158 -6.60 -2.31 3.90
C ASN A 158 -6.67 -0.93 4.56
N ILE A 159 -5.84 0.02 4.13
CA ILE A 159 -5.86 1.41 4.60
C ILE A 159 -7.20 2.07 4.25
N ALA A 160 -7.66 1.93 2.99
CA ALA A 160 -8.92 2.52 2.55
C ALA A 160 -10.11 2.00 3.39
N GLU A 161 -10.18 0.69 3.62
CA GLU A 161 -11.21 0.06 4.45
C GLU A 161 -11.15 0.51 5.92
N ALA A 162 -9.96 0.42 6.53
CA ALA A 162 -9.78 0.78 7.93
C ALA A 162 -10.09 2.26 8.17
N TYR A 163 -9.65 3.14 7.27
CA TYR A 163 -9.92 4.56 7.35
C TYR A 163 -11.42 4.88 7.13
N HIS A 164 -12.06 4.22 6.18
CA HIS A 164 -13.51 4.35 5.99
C HIS A 164 -14.28 3.97 7.26
N MET A 165 -13.88 2.91 7.96
CA MET A 165 -14.49 2.48 9.22
C MET A 165 -14.23 3.48 10.36
N ALA A 166 -13.00 4.00 10.48
CA ALA A 166 -12.64 4.97 11.51
C ALA A 166 -13.49 6.24 11.41
N VAL A 167 -13.62 6.81 10.22
CA VAL A 167 -14.29 8.09 9.99
C VAL A 167 -15.81 7.95 10.06
N LYS A 168 -16.40 6.82 9.63
CA LYS A 168 -17.83 6.55 9.69
C LYS A 168 -18.41 6.68 11.10
N HIS A 169 -17.61 6.39 12.11
CA HIS A 169 -18.00 6.43 13.51
C HIS A 169 -17.65 7.75 14.23
N THR A 170 -17.01 8.71 13.56
CA THR A 170 -16.54 9.96 14.19
C THR A 170 -17.30 11.18 13.65
N PRO A 171 -18.29 11.72 14.38
CA PRO A 171 -19.13 12.84 13.91
C PRO A 171 -18.35 14.12 13.56
N VAL A 172 -17.21 14.34 14.20
CA VAL A 172 -16.35 15.52 13.96
C VAL A 172 -15.67 15.46 12.60
N LEU A 173 -15.25 14.27 12.17
CA LEU A 173 -14.60 14.06 10.87
C LEU A 173 -15.63 14.06 9.73
N GLN A 174 -16.86 13.60 9.98
CA GLN A 174 -17.97 13.68 9.02
C GLN A 174 -18.32 15.13 8.64
N LYS A 175 -18.24 16.09 9.58
CA LYS A 175 -18.52 17.51 9.30
C LYS A 175 -17.47 18.19 8.41
N ARG A 176 -16.24 17.70 8.36
CA ARG A 176 -15.21 18.18 7.41
C ARG A 176 -15.48 17.69 5.99
N SER A 177 -15.94 16.44 5.85
CA SER A 177 -16.34 15.82 4.58
C SER A 177 -17.42 16.62 3.84
N THR A 178 -18.47 17.03 4.55
CA THR A 178 -19.57 17.81 3.95
C THR A 178 -19.15 19.23 3.53
N LYS A 179 -18.23 19.88 4.24
CA LYS A 179 -17.73 21.21 3.87
C LYS A 179 -16.80 21.20 2.65
N SER A 180 -15.95 20.20 2.50
CA SER A 180 -15.07 20.07 1.31
C SER A 180 -15.88 19.72 0.04
N ALA A 181 -16.92 18.90 0.14
CA ALA A 181 -17.80 18.59 -0.98
C ALA A 181 -18.63 19.78 -1.46
N GLN A 182 -18.99 20.71 -0.56
CA GLN A 182 -19.73 21.93 -0.89
C GLN A 182 -18.84 23.06 -1.43
N ALA A 183 -17.53 22.98 -1.24
CA ALA A 183 -16.55 23.96 -1.75
C ALA A 183 -16.07 23.63 -3.18
N LEU A 184 -16.38 22.44 -3.69
CA LEU A 184 -16.00 21.93 -5.02
C LEU A 184 -17.20 21.82 -6.00
N ALA A 185 -18.38 22.19 -5.57
CA ALA A 185 -19.61 22.30 -6.37
C ALA A 185 -19.96 23.76 -6.67
#